data_0b1f08a925f664966bce1cb476dfac75
#
_entry.id   0b1f08a925f664966bce1cb476dfac75
#
_cell.length_a   1.000
_cell.length_b   1.000
_cell.length_c   1.000
_cell.angle_alpha   90.00
_cell.angle_beta   90.00
_cell.angle_gamma   90.00
#
_symmetry.space_group_name_H-M   'P 1'
#
loop_
_entity.id
_entity.type
_entity.pdbx_description
1 polymer ?
#
loop_
_entity_poly.entity_id
_entity_poly.type
_entity_poly.pdbx_seq_one_letter_code
_entity_poly.pdbx_strand_id
1 'polypeptide(L)'
;REISVFLRGIDMSEKRKDYISWDEYFMGVAMLTGMRSKDPNTQVGACIVSADHKILSMGYNGLPTGCSDDEFPWGREGAPLENKYLFTTHSELNAILNYRGGSLEGSTIYVSLFPCNECAKAIIQAGIKRIVYDSDKYDGTPSVVASKRMLKAAGVVMQKYEHTNREITIRL
;
A
#
# COMPACT_ATOMS: atom_id res chain seq x y z
N ARG A 1 -3.99 -16.57 35.92
CA ARG A 1 -5.40 -16.98 36.10
C ARG A 1 -6.16 -16.72 34.82
N GLU A 2 -6.56 -17.83 34.19
CA GLU A 2 -7.69 -18.01 33.27
C GLU A 2 -7.73 -17.26 31.97
N ILE A 3 -7.04 -17.81 30.96
CA ILE A 3 -7.43 -17.79 29.57
C ILE A 3 -8.06 -19.16 29.27
N SER A 4 -9.25 -19.38 29.72
CA SER A 4 -9.90 -20.72 29.64
C SER A 4 -11.37 -20.70 29.21
N VAL A 5 -11.87 -19.70 28.49
CA VAL A 5 -13.33 -19.65 28.21
C VAL A 5 -13.71 -19.64 26.72
N PHE A 6 -12.79 -19.62 25.75
CA PHE A 6 -13.17 -19.54 24.33
C PHE A 6 -12.77 -20.76 23.45
N LEU A 7 -12.44 -21.90 24.03
CA LEU A 7 -12.06 -23.11 23.28
C LEU A 7 -13.10 -24.24 23.34
N ARG A 8 -14.38 -23.93 23.51
CA ARG A 8 -15.42 -24.98 23.41
C ARG A 8 -15.90 -25.08 21.98
N GLY A 9 -15.43 -26.08 21.25
CA GLY A 9 -16.00 -26.53 19.98
C GLY A 9 -15.11 -26.50 18.74
N ILE A 10 -13.80 -26.23 18.87
CA ILE A 10 -12.88 -26.37 17.72
C ILE A 10 -12.38 -27.82 17.72
N ASP A 11 -12.74 -28.60 16.72
CA ASP A 11 -12.11 -29.88 16.43
C ASP A 11 -10.65 -29.64 16.03
N MET A 12 -9.73 -29.95 16.95
CA MET A 12 -8.28 -29.75 16.76
C MET A 12 -7.68 -30.76 15.76
N SER A 13 -8.47 -31.67 15.20
CA SER A 13 -8.05 -32.58 14.14
C SER A 13 -8.19 -32.00 12.73
N GLU A 14 -8.95 -30.91 12.57
CA GLU A 14 -9.13 -30.23 11.30
C GLU A 14 -8.31 -28.92 11.20
N LYS A 15 -7.97 -28.52 9.96
CA LYS A 15 -7.35 -27.22 9.73
C LYS A 15 -8.25 -26.05 10.18
N ARG A 16 -7.67 -24.98 10.65
CA ARG A 16 -8.40 -23.76 10.96
C ARG A 16 -9.22 -23.30 9.74
N LYS A 17 -10.44 -22.79 9.99
CA LYS A 17 -11.34 -22.24 8.95
C LYS A 17 -11.43 -20.71 9.01
N ASP A 18 -10.92 -20.10 10.08
CA ASP A 18 -10.97 -18.66 10.38
C ASP A 18 -9.72 -17.88 10.02
N TYR A 19 -8.82 -18.46 9.22
CA TYR A 19 -7.62 -17.76 8.75
C TYR A 19 -7.96 -16.66 7.74
N ILE A 20 -7.11 -15.61 7.68
CA ILE A 20 -7.28 -14.51 6.76
C ILE A 20 -6.95 -14.92 5.32
N SER A 21 -7.61 -14.30 4.33
CA SER A 21 -7.30 -14.48 2.92
C SER A 21 -5.98 -13.81 2.54
N TRP A 22 -5.45 -14.13 1.37
CA TRP A 22 -4.26 -13.47 0.84
C TRP A 22 -4.47 -11.96 0.63
N ASP A 23 -5.64 -11.55 0.13
CA ASP A 23 -5.95 -10.14 -0.06
C ASP A 23 -6.05 -9.41 1.30
N GLU A 24 -6.68 -10.01 2.33
CA GLU A 24 -6.69 -9.45 3.69
C GLU A 24 -5.27 -9.34 4.26
N TYR A 25 -4.43 -10.36 4.07
CA TYR A 25 -3.06 -10.36 4.55
C TYR A 25 -2.22 -9.25 3.90
N PHE A 26 -2.20 -9.18 2.57
CA PHE A 26 -1.36 -8.19 1.87
C PHE A 26 -1.88 -6.76 2.00
N MET A 27 -3.20 -6.56 2.02
CA MET A 27 -3.77 -5.23 2.31
C MET A 27 -3.50 -4.85 3.76
N GLY A 28 -3.59 -5.77 4.70
CA GLY A 28 -3.23 -5.55 6.10
C GLY A 28 -1.75 -5.15 6.26
N VAL A 29 -0.84 -5.79 5.54
CA VAL A 29 0.58 -5.40 5.49
C VAL A 29 0.75 -4.01 4.91
N ALA A 30 0.06 -3.66 3.82
CA ALA A 30 0.11 -2.31 3.25
C ALA A 30 -0.38 -1.26 4.26
N MET A 31 -1.51 -1.51 4.94
CA MET A 31 -2.04 -0.62 5.97
C MET A 31 -1.07 -0.46 7.15
N LEU A 32 -0.52 -1.56 7.66
CA LEU A 32 0.49 -1.53 8.74
C LEU A 32 1.75 -0.75 8.32
N THR A 33 2.20 -0.94 7.08
CA THR A 33 3.33 -0.20 6.52
C THR A 33 3.05 1.31 6.49
N GLY A 34 1.82 1.71 6.13
CA GLY A 34 1.37 3.10 6.14
C GLY A 34 1.48 3.77 7.52
N MET A 35 1.35 3.00 8.62
CA MET A 35 1.51 3.51 9.99
C MET A 35 2.94 4.01 10.30
N ARG A 36 3.92 3.68 9.44
CA ARG A 36 5.28 4.24 9.53
C ARG A 36 5.39 5.66 8.97
N SER A 37 4.42 6.11 8.19
CA SER A 37 4.41 7.46 7.63
C SER A 37 4.30 8.51 8.74
N LYS A 38 5.15 9.54 8.69
CA LYS A 38 5.12 10.71 9.57
C LYS A 38 4.25 11.84 9.03
N ASP A 39 3.64 11.66 7.86
CA ASP A 39 2.74 12.65 7.27
C ASP A 39 1.50 12.85 8.17
N PRO A 40 1.28 14.05 8.72
CA PRO A 40 0.16 14.29 9.62
C PRO A 40 -1.22 14.24 8.93
N ASN A 41 -1.25 14.32 7.60
CA ASN A 41 -2.48 14.45 6.84
C ASN A 41 -2.95 13.14 6.21
N THR A 42 -2.03 12.36 5.62
CA THR A 42 -2.38 11.14 4.90
C THR A 42 -1.24 10.14 5.00
N GLN A 43 -1.46 9.03 5.67
CA GLN A 43 -0.53 7.92 5.80
C GLN A 43 -0.93 6.86 4.78
N VAL A 44 -0.03 6.59 3.84
CA VAL A 44 -0.25 5.61 2.77
C VAL A 44 0.82 4.53 2.84
N GLY A 45 0.41 3.29 2.69
CA GLY A 45 1.31 2.15 2.61
C GLY A 45 1.07 1.33 1.36
N ALA A 46 2.14 0.70 0.88
CA ALA A 46 2.13 -0.20 -0.26
C ALA A 46 2.90 -1.48 0.04
N CYS A 47 2.44 -2.60 -0.53
CA CYS A 47 3.04 -3.91 -0.45
C CYS A 47 3.08 -4.54 -1.84
N ILE A 48 4.26 -4.87 -2.35
CA ILE A 48 4.45 -5.53 -3.65
C ILE A 48 4.63 -7.02 -3.42
N VAL A 49 3.88 -7.82 -4.18
CA VAL A 49 3.77 -9.28 -4.00
C VAL A 49 3.97 -9.99 -5.33
N SER A 50 4.75 -11.05 -5.33
CA SER A 50 4.92 -11.92 -6.50
C SER A 50 3.67 -12.76 -6.80
N ALA A 51 3.61 -13.36 -7.98
CA ALA A 51 2.51 -14.24 -8.38
C ALA A 51 2.36 -15.49 -7.48
N ASP A 52 3.43 -15.92 -6.82
CA ASP A 52 3.45 -17.04 -5.87
C ASP A 52 3.29 -16.61 -4.41
N HIS A 53 2.70 -15.42 -4.17
CA HIS A 53 2.36 -14.88 -2.86
C HIS A 53 3.56 -14.60 -1.93
N LYS A 54 4.69 -14.18 -2.47
CA LYS A 54 5.84 -13.71 -1.69
C LYS A 54 5.84 -12.18 -1.63
N ILE A 55 5.98 -11.61 -0.44
CA ILE A 55 6.20 -10.16 -0.30
C ILE A 55 7.60 -9.85 -0.84
N LEU A 56 7.64 -8.99 -1.86
CA LEU A 56 8.88 -8.56 -2.52
C LEU A 56 9.41 -7.27 -1.90
N SER A 57 8.53 -6.32 -1.63
CA SER A 57 8.90 -5.02 -1.07
C SER A 57 7.70 -4.33 -0.44
N MET A 58 8.00 -3.34 0.40
CA MET A 58 7.02 -2.47 1.05
C MET A 58 7.50 -1.02 1.01
N GLY A 59 6.55 -0.09 1.04
CA GLY A 59 6.85 1.34 1.08
C GLY A 59 5.74 2.12 1.77
N TYR A 60 6.09 3.22 2.39
CA TYR A 60 5.16 4.22 2.93
C TYR A 60 5.56 5.60 2.42
N ASN A 61 4.62 6.55 2.43
CA ASN A 61 4.94 7.91 1.99
C ASN A 61 5.80 8.64 3.04
N GLY A 62 6.86 9.27 2.57
CA GLY A 62 7.83 9.96 3.43
C GLY A 62 8.88 10.72 2.64
N LEU A 63 9.77 11.41 3.35
CA LEU A 63 10.90 12.08 2.73
C LEU A 63 11.93 11.07 2.22
N PRO A 64 12.74 11.43 1.22
CA PRO A 64 13.85 10.61 0.76
C PRO A 64 14.88 10.35 1.85
N THR A 65 15.57 9.22 1.75
CA THR A 65 16.65 8.87 2.69
C THR A 65 17.70 9.98 2.76
N GLY A 66 18.01 10.43 3.96
CA GLY A 66 18.96 11.52 4.20
C GLY A 66 18.33 12.91 4.33
N CYS A 67 17.04 13.06 4.00
CA CYS A 67 16.28 14.29 4.28
C CYS A 67 15.70 14.21 5.68
N SER A 68 16.00 15.22 6.53
CA SER A 68 15.51 15.25 7.90
C SER A 68 14.02 15.55 7.94
N ASP A 69 13.27 14.76 8.70
CA ASP A 69 11.84 14.97 8.91
C ASP A 69 11.53 16.28 9.65
N ASP A 70 12.51 16.86 10.32
CA ASP A 70 12.38 18.11 11.09
C ASP A 70 12.76 19.36 10.26
N GLU A 71 13.40 19.21 9.11
CA GLU A 71 13.85 20.31 8.26
C GLU A 71 12.96 20.57 7.05
N PHE A 72 12.14 19.60 6.65
CA PHE A 72 11.26 19.70 5.48
C PHE A 72 9.80 19.90 5.86
N PRO A 73 9.02 20.61 5.03
CA PRO A 73 7.62 20.90 5.35
C PRO A 73 6.72 19.65 5.22
N TRP A 74 5.76 19.52 6.15
CA TRP A 74 4.69 18.51 6.11
C TRP A 74 3.31 19.10 5.81
N GLY A 75 3.20 20.41 5.71
CA GLY A 75 1.97 21.14 5.38
C GLY A 75 1.50 20.89 3.96
N ARG A 76 0.27 21.30 3.67
CA ARG A 76 -0.35 21.23 2.34
C ARG A 76 -0.49 22.59 1.67
N GLU A 77 -0.38 23.65 2.44
CA GLU A 77 -0.60 25.03 2.04
C GLU A 77 0.72 25.78 1.93
N GLY A 78 0.69 26.96 1.31
CA GLY A 78 1.87 27.77 1.08
C GLY A 78 2.44 27.66 -0.31
N ALA A 79 3.56 28.35 -0.54
CA ALA A 79 4.29 28.28 -1.82
C ALA A 79 4.82 26.86 -2.05
N PRO A 80 5.16 26.47 -3.30
CA PRO A 80 5.60 25.11 -3.62
C PRO A 80 6.75 24.58 -2.77
N LEU A 81 7.67 25.44 -2.31
CA LEU A 81 8.78 25.04 -1.43
C LEU A 81 8.42 25.04 0.07
N GLU A 82 7.23 25.51 0.42
CA GLU A 82 6.74 25.57 1.81
C GLU A 82 5.78 24.42 2.14
N ASN A 83 5.47 23.58 1.18
CA ASN A 83 4.60 22.44 1.36
C ASN A 83 5.29 21.11 0.96
N LYS A 84 4.71 19.99 1.40
CA LYS A 84 5.32 18.66 1.25
C LYS A 84 5.36 18.10 -0.17
N TYR A 85 4.57 18.62 -1.11
CA TYR A 85 4.29 17.94 -2.38
C TYR A 85 5.50 17.75 -3.28
N LEU A 86 6.50 18.63 -3.21
CA LEU A 86 7.73 18.51 -3.98
C LEU A 86 8.79 17.60 -3.31
N PHE A 87 8.60 17.26 -2.04
CA PHE A 87 9.63 16.58 -1.24
C PHE A 87 9.25 15.15 -0.87
N THR A 88 7.95 14.86 -0.77
CA THR A 88 7.47 13.55 -0.29
C THR A 88 7.49 12.52 -1.42
N THR A 89 8.17 11.42 -1.21
CA THR A 89 8.07 10.22 -2.05
C THR A 89 6.84 9.42 -1.65
N HIS A 90 6.00 9.07 -2.60
CA HIS A 90 4.80 8.28 -2.34
C HIS A 90 5.13 6.82 -2.00
N SER A 91 4.21 6.14 -1.32
CA SER A 91 4.37 4.77 -0.84
C SER A 91 4.67 3.77 -1.95
N GLU A 92 4.02 3.89 -3.11
CA GLU A 92 4.18 3.01 -4.25
C GLU A 92 5.59 3.15 -4.85
N LEU A 93 6.04 4.40 -5.04
CA LEU A 93 7.38 4.67 -5.54
C LEU A 93 8.44 4.19 -4.55
N ASN A 94 8.24 4.40 -3.24
CA ASN A 94 9.13 3.87 -2.20
C ASN A 94 9.17 2.34 -2.23
N ALA A 95 8.04 1.66 -2.38
CA ALA A 95 8.01 0.20 -2.48
C ALA A 95 8.81 -0.30 -3.71
N ILE A 96 8.68 0.37 -4.86
CA ILE A 96 9.44 0.03 -6.07
C ILE A 96 10.94 0.27 -5.87
N LEU A 97 11.33 1.43 -5.34
CA LEU A 97 12.73 1.81 -5.14
C LEU A 97 13.42 1.02 -4.02
N ASN A 98 12.67 0.55 -3.02
CA ASN A 98 13.21 -0.28 -1.94
C ASN A 98 13.48 -1.73 -2.38
N TYR A 99 12.90 -2.18 -3.48
CA TYR A 99 13.14 -3.52 -3.99
C TYR A 99 14.58 -3.66 -4.50
N ARG A 100 15.32 -4.60 -3.93
CA ARG A 100 16.72 -4.87 -4.26
C ARG A 100 16.93 -6.23 -4.93
N GLY A 101 15.82 -6.89 -5.30
CA GLY A 101 15.83 -8.17 -6.02
C GLY A 101 15.97 -8.02 -7.54
N GLY A 102 15.49 -9.01 -8.27
CA GLY A 102 15.53 -9.04 -9.73
C GLY A 102 14.45 -8.17 -10.37
N SER A 103 13.39 -8.78 -10.92
CA SER A 103 12.31 -8.08 -11.62
C SER A 103 11.03 -8.00 -10.79
N LEU A 104 10.28 -6.92 -10.94
CA LEU A 104 8.91 -6.79 -10.44
C LEU A 104 7.86 -7.17 -11.51
N GLU A 105 8.30 -7.66 -12.67
CA GLU A 105 7.42 -8.04 -13.78
C GLU A 105 6.37 -9.08 -13.33
N GLY A 106 5.12 -8.84 -13.66
CA GLY A 106 4.00 -9.72 -13.33
C GLY A 106 3.50 -9.65 -11.88
N SER A 107 4.15 -8.84 -11.02
CA SER A 107 3.74 -8.71 -9.61
C SER A 107 2.44 -7.93 -9.42
N THR A 108 1.92 -8.00 -8.20
CA THR A 108 0.76 -7.23 -7.71
C THR A 108 1.21 -6.22 -6.68
N ILE A 109 0.71 -4.99 -6.72
CA ILE A 109 0.86 -4.01 -5.65
C ILE A 109 -0.47 -3.81 -4.91
N TYR A 110 -0.43 -3.98 -3.59
CA TYR A 110 -1.51 -3.59 -2.67
C TYR A 110 -1.20 -2.22 -2.12
N VAL A 111 -2.15 -1.30 -2.15
CA VAL A 111 -1.95 0.08 -1.71
C VAL A 111 -3.19 0.63 -1.01
N SER A 112 -3.00 1.34 0.08
CA SER A 112 -4.12 1.88 0.86
C SER A 112 -4.83 3.08 0.17
N LEU A 113 -4.21 3.71 -0.84
CA LEU A 113 -4.78 4.81 -1.61
C LEU A 113 -4.44 4.64 -3.10
N PHE A 114 -5.42 4.83 -3.98
CA PHE A 114 -5.24 4.68 -5.43
C PHE A 114 -4.07 5.54 -5.96
N PRO A 115 -3.19 4.97 -6.80
CA PRO A 115 -1.97 5.64 -7.28
C PRO A 115 -2.24 6.91 -8.08
N CYS A 116 -1.46 7.95 -7.84
CA CYS A 116 -1.43 9.15 -8.67
C CYS A 116 -0.78 8.86 -10.05
N ASN A 117 -0.83 9.84 -10.95
CA ASN A 117 -0.25 9.72 -12.30
C ASN A 117 1.26 9.42 -12.28
N GLU A 118 2.02 9.98 -11.34
CA GLU A 118 3.47 9.73 -11.23
C GLU A 118 3.76 8.29 -10.79
N CYS A 119 3.03 7.82 -9.76
CA CYS A 119 3.16 6.42 -9.29
C CYS A 119 2.68 5.42 -10.35
N ALA A 120 1.62 5.75 -11.12
CA ALA A 120 1.17 4.90 -12.22
C ALA A 120 2.26 4.69 -13.28
N LYS A 121 3.02 5.73 -13.64
CA LYS A 121 4.17 5.61 -14.55
C LYS A 121 5.23 4.65 -14.00
N ALA A 122 5.58 4.78 -12.73
CA ALA A 122 6.56 3.91 -12.09
C ALA A 122 6.07 2.44 -12.01
N ILE A 123 4.79 2.22 -11.67
CA ILE A 123 4.15 0.90 -11.63
C ILE A 123 4.22 0.22 -12.99
N ILE A 124 3.88 0.94 -14.06
CA ILE A 124 3.91 0.42 -15.45
C ILE A 124 5.35 0.07 -15.85
N GLN A 125 6.30 0.98 -15.62
CA GLN A 125 7.70 0.78 -16.00
C GLN A 125 8.39 -0.32 -15.18
N ALA A 126 7.94 -0.57 -13.95
CA ALA A 126 8.41 -1.68 -13.13
C ALA A 126 7.85 -3.05 -13.56
N GLY A 127 6.88 -3.08 -14.49
CA GLY A 127 6.26 -4.31 -14.97
C GLY A 127 5.18 -4.89 -14.06
N ILE A 128 4.70 -4.14 -13.06
CA ILE A 128 3.61 -4.56 -12.18
C ILE A 128 2.32 -4.66 -12.99
N LYS A 129 1.59 -5.75 -12.86
CA LYS A 129 0.41 -6.06 -13.71
C LYS A 129 -0.93 -5.96 -13.00
N ARG A 130 -0.95 -5.86 -11.68
CA ARG A 130 -2.18 -5.73 -10.90
C ARG A 130 -2.00 -4.74 -9.76
N ILE A 131 -3.01 -3.91 -9.55
CA ILE A 131 -3.15 -3.01 -8.40
C ILE A 131 -4.40 -3.42 -7.63
N VAL A 132 -4.25 -3.69 -6.33
CA VAL A 132 -5.36 -3.82 -5.38
C VAL A 132 -5.31 -2.59 -4.48
N TYR A 133 -6.35 -1.74 -4.51
CA TYR A 133 -6.38 -0.49 -3.76
C TYR A 133 -7.57 -0.43 -2.81
N ASP A 134 -7.35 0.17 -1.64
CA ASP A 134 -8.39 0.33 -0.63
C ASP A 134 -9.28 1.55 -0.92
N SER A 135 -8.68 2.73 -0.96
CA SER A 135 -9.39 4.01 -1.14
C SER A 135 -9.10 4.64 -2.50
N ASP A 136 -10.11 5.22 -3.11
CA ASP A 136 -10.01 6.06 -4.31
C ASP A 136 -10.59 7.48 -4.07
N LYS A 137 -10.41 8.00 -2.85
CA LYS A 137 -11.01 9.28 -2.40
C LYS A 137 -10.70 10.49 -3.28
N TYR A 138 -9.68 10.40 -4.14
CA TYR A 138 -9.31 11.45 -5.12
C TYR A 138 -9.80 11.12 -6.54
N ASP A 139 -10.73 10.19 -6.68
CA ASP A 139 -11.28 9.88 -8.01
C ASP A 139 -11.88 11.12 -8.67
N GLY A 140 -11.80 11.18 -9.99
CA GLY A 140 -12.21 12.35 -10.79
C GLY A 140 -11.20 13.49 -10.85
N THR A 141 -10.16 13.52 -10.01
CA THR A 141 -9.07 14.51 -10.17
C THR A 141 -8.26 14.24 -11.45
N PRO A 142 -7.69 15.28 -12.10
CA PRO A 142 -6.88 15.10 -13.31
C PRO A 142 -5.76 14.06 -13.13
N SER A 143 -5.11 14.04 -11.97
CA SER A 143 -4.05 13.08 -11.64
C SER A 143 -4.56 11.63 -11.65
N VAL A 144 -5.69 11.34 -10.98
CA VAL A 144 -6.26 9.98 -10.92
C VAL A 144 -6.86 9.57 -12.28
N VAL A 145 -7.50 10.50 -12.99
CA VAL A 145 -7.99 10.23 -14.36
C VAL A 145 -6.84 9.86 -15.31
N ALA A 146 -5.74 10.60 -15.29
CA ALA A 146 -4.55 10.29 -16.08
C ALA A 146 -3.93 8.94 -15.65
N SER A 147 -3.85 8.67 -14.35
CA SER A 147 -3.40 7.39 -13.79
C SER A 147 -4.20 6.22 -14.35
N LYS A 148 -5.53 6.24 -14.17
CA LYS A 148 -6.45 5.19 -14.66
C LYS A 148 -6.33 4.98 -16.17
N ARG A 149 -6.20 6.07 -16.93
CA ARG A 149 -6.04 6.01 -18.39
C ARG A 149 -4.74 5.31 -18.82
N MET A 150 -3.62 5.65 -18.18
CA MET A 150 -2.31 5.03 -18.47
C MET A 150 -2.30 3.55 -18.04
N LEU A 151 -2.76 3.23 -16.84
CA LEU A 151 -2.82 1.87 -16.32
C LEU A 151 -3.67 0.96 -17.21
N LYS A 152 -4.84 1.45 -17.65
CA LYS A 152 -5.71 0.73 -18.60
C LYS A 152 -5.01 0.49 -19.94
N ALA A 153 -4.36 1.51 -20.51
CA ALA A 153 -3.65 1.40 -21.78
C ALA A 153 -2.48 0.41 -21.71
N ALA A 154 -1.81 0.30 -20.55
CA ALA A 154 -0.72 -0.62 -20.30
C ALA A 154 -1.19 -2.05 -19.89
N GLY A 155 -2.50 -2.30 -19.84
CA GLY A 155 -3.06 -3.59 -19.47
C GLY A 155 -2.90 -3.95 -17.99
N VAL A 156 -2.72 -2.95 -17.10
CA VAL A 156 -2.65 -3.18 -15.66
C VAL A 156 -4.07 -3.33 -15.10
N VAL A 157 -4.31 -4.43 -14.40
CA VAL A 157 -5.59 -4.71 -13.74
C VAL A 157 -5.72 -3.83 -12.50
N MET A 158 -6.82 -3.09 -12.40
CA MET A 158 -7.15 -2.25 -11.24
C MET A 158 -8.32 -2.87 -10.50
N GLN A 159 -8.13 -3.26 -9.25
CA GLN A 159 -9.14 -3.89 -8.43
C GLN A 159 -9.31 -3.12 -7.11
N LYS A 160 -10.52 -2.72 -6.81
CA LYS A 160 -10.83 -2.19 -5.48
C LYS A 160 -10.85 -3.33 -4.47
N TYR A 161 -10.24 -3.11 -3.29
CA TYR A 161 -10.25 -4.08 -2.21
C TYR A 161 -11.68 -4.19 -1.63
N GLU A 162 -12.16 -5.41 -1.49
CA GLU A 162 -13.46 -5.70 -0.90
C GLU A 162 -13.29 -6.00 0.59
N HIS A 163 -13.80 -5.11 1.42
CA HIS A 163 -13.75 -5.26 2.88
C HIS A 163 -14.60 -6.45 3.35
N THR A 164 -14.02 -7.30 4.17
CA THR A 164 -14.70 -8.44 4.79
C THR A 164 -15.29 -8.11 6.16
N ASN A 165 -15.15 -6.86 6.63
CA ASN A 165 -15.52 -6.40 7.97
C ASN A 165 -14.80 -7.13 9.11
N ARG A 166 -13.70 -7.82 8.80
CA ARG A 166 -12.85 -8.47 9.80
C ARG A 166 -11.96 -7.44 10.48
N GLU A 167 -11.96 -7.44 11.79
CA GLU A 167 -11.00 -6.67 12.59
C GLU A 167 -9.79 -7.53 12.96
N ILE A 168 -8.60 -6.98 12.80
CA ILE A 168 -7.34 -7.59 13.22
C ILE A 168 -6.67 -6.66 14.21
N THR A 169 -6.51 -7.13 15.46
CA THR A 169 -5.82 -6.37 16.50
C THR A 169 -4.45 -6.98 16.78
N ILE A 170 -3.42 -6.16 16.69
CA ILE A 170 -2.03 -6.54 17.00
C ILE A 170 -1.59 -5.72 18.22
N ARG A 171 -1.13 -6.40 19.26
CA ARG A 171 -0.45 -5.78 20.43
C ARG A 171 1.05 -5.92 20.23
N LEU A 172 1.75 -4.78 20.29
CA LEU A 172 3.21 -4.67 20.11
C LEU A 172 3.87 -4.48 21.47
#